data_58e53eb3f1d11059abdf6da1919b5b21
#
_entry.id   58e53eb3f1d11059abdf6da1919b5b21
#
_cell.length_a   1.000
_cell.length_b   1.000
_cell.length_c   1.000
_cell.angle_alpha   90.00
_cell.angle_beta   90.00
_cell.angle_gamma   90.00
#
_symmetry.space_group_name_H-M   'P 1'
#
loop_
_entity.id
_entity.type
_entity.pdbx_description
1 polymer ?
#
loop_
_entity_poly.entity_id
_entity_poly.type
_entity_poly.pdbx_seq_one_letter_code
_entity_poly.pdbx_strand_id
1 'polypeptide(L)'
;MCGIVGAVAQRNITPILIEGLKRLEYRGYDSCGVALHVNGGLRRSRSTSRVADLEAQVKSAELEGFTGIAHTRWATHGAPASHNAHPHFSPSEENARIALVHNGIIENHDELRRELTGLGYVFQSQTDTEVIAHLVDHLYTGDLFETVQQAVKRLHGAYAIAVFSREEPHRVVAAR
;
A
#
# COMPACT_ATOMS: atom_id res chain seq x y z
N MET A 1 -10.62 12.54 3.05
CA MET A 1 -9.33 12.43 3.78
C MET A 1 -8.85 10.99 3.75
N CYS A 2 -7.55 10.78 3.48
CA CYS A 2 -6.97 9.43 3.49
C CYS A 2 -6.95 8.79 4.88
N GLY A 3 -7.08 7.47 4.94
CA GLY A 3 -6.98 6.68 6.17
C GLY A 3 -6.19 5.40 5.94
N ILE A 4 -5.38 5.02 6.93
CA ILE A 4 -4.57 3.80 6.91
C ILE A 4 -5.04 2.88 8.04
N VAL A 5 -5.16 1.59 7.72
CA VAL A 5 -5.35 0.52 8.69
C VAL A 5 -4.28 -0.55 8.44
N GLY A 6 -3.63 -1.03 9.49
CA GLY A 6 -2.67 -2.13 9.40
C GLY A 6 -2.91 -3.13 10.52
N ALA A 7 -2.70 -4.41 10.26
CA ALA A 7 -2.85 -5.45 11.26
C ALA A 7 -1.90 -6.63 11.01
N VAL A 8 -1.43 -7.21 12.12
CA VAL A 8 -0.72 -8.49 12.19
C VAL A 8 -1.31 -9.27 13.34
N ALA A 9 -1.73 -10.51 13.12
CA ALA A 9 -2.30 -11.37 14.16
C ALA A 9 -2.12 -12.86 13.81
N GLN A 10 -2.45 -13.73 14.76
CA GLN A 10 -2.52 -15.18 14.56
C GLN A 10 -3.92 -15.67 14.10
N ARG A 11 -4.73 -14.78 13.57
CA ARG A 11 -6.06 -15.04 13.02
C ARG A 11 -6.27 -14.24 11.76
N ASN A 12 -7.25 -14.58 10.96
CA ASN A 12 -7.64 -13.79 9.79
C ASN A 12 -7.96 -12.34 10.19
N ILE A 13 -7.18 -11.39 9.63
CA ILE A 13 -7.30 -9.95 9.92
C ILE A 13 -8.15 -9.21 8.88
N THR A 14 -8.57 -9.87 7.83
CA THR A 14 -9.35 -9.24 6.75
C THR A 14 -10.61 -8.52 7.27
N PRO A 15 -11.42 -9.12 8.19
CA PRO A 15 -12.56 -8.43 8.76
C PRO A 15 -12.17 -7.18 9.57
N ILE A 16 -11.00 -7.20 10.22
CA ILE A 16 -10.47 -6.05 11.00
C ILE A 16 -10.13 -4.90 10.06
N LEU A 17 -9.46 -5.19 8.94
CA LEU A 17 -9.09 -4.19 7.95
C LEU A 17 -10.33 -3.55 7.32
N ILE A 18 -11.29 -4.35 6.90
CA ILE A 18 -12.55 -3.87 6.29
C ILE A 18 -13.35 -3.03 7.28
N GLU A 19 -13.52 -3.49 8.52
CA GLU A 19 -14.22 -2.73 9.57
C GLU A 19 -13.50 -1.40 9.88
N GLY A 20 -12.16 -1.41 9.90
CA GLY A 20 -11.37 -0.18 10.02
C GLY A 20 -11.64 0.82 8.91
N LEU A 21 -11.72 0.36 7.65
CA LEU A 21 -12.07 1.23 6.52
C LEU A 21 -13.50 1.78 6.64
N LYS A 22 -14.49 0.96 7.04
CA LYS A 22 -15.88 1.41 7.27
C LYS A 22 -15.95 2.54 8.29
N ARG A 23 -15.17 2.44 9.36
CA ARG A 23 -15.08 3.51 10.38
C ARG A 23 -14.43 4.80 9.87
N LEU A 24 -13.70 4.75 8.77
CA LEU A 24 -13.05 5.91 8.14
C LEU A 24 -13.89 6.53 7.02
N GLU A 25 -14.98 5.88 6.57
CA GLU A 25 -15.81 6.33 5.45
C GLU A 25 -16.41 7.73 5.65
N TYR A 26 -16.77 8.10 6.89
CA TYR A 26 -17.35 9.41 7.20
C TYR A 26 -16.47 10.59 6.80
N ARG A 27 -15.17 10.36 6.60
CA ARG A 27 -14.20 11.37 6.21
C ARG A 27 -14.22 11.70 4.71
N GLY A 28 -14.93 10.91 3.91
CA GLY A 28 -14.92 10.96 2.46
C GLY A 28 -13.65 10.39 1.84
N TYR A 29 -13.78 9.72 0.71
CA TYR A 29 -12.71 9.11 -0.10
C TYR A 29 -13.19 8.92 -1.53
N ASP A 30 -12.25 8.68 -2.46
CA ASP A 30 -12.54 8.38 -3.87
C ASP A 30 -12.23 6.93 -4.25
N SER A 31 -11.43 6.26 -3.45
CA SER A 31 -11.08 4.86 -3.65
C SER A 31 -10.64 4.22 -2.35
N CYS A 32 -10.72 2.90 -2.29
CA CYS A 32 -10.29 2.10 -1.16
C CYS A 32 -9.63 0.80 -1.62
N GLY A 33 -8.87 0.17 -0.74
CA GLY A 33 -8.26 -1.11 -1.05
C GLY A 33 -7.60 -1.75 0.13
N VAL A 34 -7.29 -3.03 -0.03
CA VAL A 34 -6.65 -3.89 0.95
C VAL A 34 -5.56 -4.72 0.28
N ALA A 35 -4.45 -4.93 0.97
CA ALA A 35 -3.44 -5.91 0.62
C ALA A 35 -3.17 -6.84 1.79
N LEU A 36 -2.98 -8.12 1.48
CA LEU A 36 -2.80 -9.20 2.43
C LEU A 36 -1.63 -10.09 2.02
N HIS A 37 -0.93 -10.63 3.02
CA HIS A 37 -0.03 -11.76 2.82
C HIS A 37 -0.87 -13.05 2.81
N VAL A 38 -0.86 -13.77 1.68
CA VAL A 38 -1.68 -14.96 1.45
C VAL A 38 -0.81 -16.05 0.82
N ASN A 39 -0.68 -17.20 1.50
CA ASN A 39 0.02 -18.39 0.97
C ASN A 39 1.42 -18.10 0.39
N GLY A 40 2.23 -17.31 1.09
CA GLY A 40 3.59 -16.96 0.67
C GLY A 40 3.68 -15.89 -0.42
N GLY A 41 2.57 -15.28 -0.80
CA GLY A 41 2.50 -14.20 -1.78
C GLY A 41 1.76 -12.97 -1.25
N LEU A 42 1.70 -11.92 -2.06
CA LEU A 42 0.90 -10.74 -1.79
C LEU A 42 -0.35 -10.75 -2.69
N ARG A 43 -1.51 -10.51 -2.10
CA ARG A 43 -2.78 -10.37 -2.81
C ARG A 43 -3.42 -9.04 -2.42
N ARG A 44 -4.06 -8.37 -3.38
CA ARG A 44 -4.80 -7.14 -3.11
C ARG A 44 -6.14 -7.08 -3.82
N SER A 45 -7.05 -6.27 -3.28
CA SER A 45 -8.27 -5.83 -3.94
C SER A 45 -8.39 -4.31 -3.80
N ARG A 46 -8.85 -3.64 -4.85
CA ARG A 46 -9.02 -2.17 -4.90
C ARG A 46 -10.35 -1.83 -5.54
N SER A 47 -10.99 -0.76 -5.05
CA SER A 47 -12.26 -0.28 -5.56
C SER A 47 -12.28 1.24 -5.62
N THR A 48 -12.90 1.79 -6.66
CA THR A 48 -13.26 3.22 -6.79
C THR A 48 -14.70 3.48 -6.32
N SER A 49 -15.31 2.50 -5.67
CA SER A 49 -16.64 2.53 -5.08
C SER A 49 -16.56 2.52 -3.54
N ARG A 50 -17.65 2.18 -2.88
CA ARG A 50 -17.73 2.13 -1.42
C ARG A 50 -16.97 0.94 -0.83
N VAL A 51 -16.60 1.03 0.44
CA VAL A 51 -15.95 -0.07 1.18
C VAL A 51 -16.82 -1.33 1.18
N ALA A 52 -18.15 -1.22 1.12
CA ALA A 52 -19.05 -2.38 0.99
C ALA A 52 -18.80 -3.17 -0.31
N ASP A 53 -18.49 -2.51 -1.42
CA ASP A 53 -18.16 -3.15 -2.70
C ASP A 53 -16.79 -3.83 -2.63
N LEU A 54 -15.80 -3.18 -1.98
CA LEU A 54 -14.51 -3.78 -1.68
C LEU A 54 -14.66 -5.04 -0.81
N GLU A 55 -15.52 -5.00 0.22
CA GLU A 55 -15.82 -6.14 1.08
C GLU A 55 -16.40 -7.31 0.28
N ALA A 56 -17.32 -7.03 -0.63
CA ALA A 56 -17.92 -8.06 -1.50
C ALA A 56 -16.85 -8.69 -2.42
N GLN A 57 -15.96 -7.90 -3.00
CA GLN A 57 -14.84 -8.38 -3.82
C GLN A 57 -13.89 -9.27 -3.01
N VAL A 58 -13.52 -8.85 -1.80
CA VAL A 58 -12.63 -9.59 -0.89
C VAL A 58 -13.23 -10.92 -0.49
N LYS A 59 -14.53 -10.94 -0.17
CA LYS A 59 -15.26 -12.18 0.15
C LYS A 59 -15.35 -13.12 -1.06
N SER A 60 -15.69 -12.59 -2.23
CA SER A 60 -15.79 -13.38 -3.47
C SER A 60 -14.45 -13.98 -3.89
N ALA A 61 -13.33 -13.30 -3.63
CA ALA A 61 -12.00 -13.76 -3.92
C ALA A 61 -11.37 -14.60 -2.79
N GLU A 62 -12.11 -14.84 -1.70
CA GLU A 62 -11.65 -15.56 -0.51
C GLU A 62 -10.30 -15.04 0.01
N LEU A 63 -10.14 -13.70 0.03
CA LEU A 63 -8.92 -13.08 0.50
C LEU A 63 -8.85 -13.08 2.02
N GLU A 64 -8.06 -13.99 2.56
CA GLU A 64 -7.82 -14.13 3.99
C GLU A 64 -6.31 -14.09 4.27
N GLY A 65 -5.91 -13.46 5.37
CA GLY A 65 -4.52 -13.36 5.76
C GLY A 65 -4.33 -12.97 7.22
N PHE A 66 -3.09 -13.09 7.69
CA PHE A 66 -2.67 -12.78 9.06
C PHE A 66 -1.90 -11.47 9.16
N THR A 67 -1.49 -10.93 8.01
CA THR A 67 -0.76 -9.67 7.89
C THR A 67 -1.31 -8.90 6.70
N GLY A 68 -1.55 -7.61 6.88
CA GLY A 68 -2.05 -6.78 5.79
C GLY A 68 -2.23 -5.32 6.18
N ILE A 69 -2.50 -4.53 5.15
CA ILE A 69 -2.77 -3.09 5.21
C ILE A 69 -3.99 -2.76 4.36
N ALA A 70 -4.70 -1.71 4.74
CA ALA A 70 -5.85 -1.20 4.01
C ALA A 70 -5.86 0.33 4.01
N HIS A 71 -6.53 0.92 3.03
CA HIS A 71 -6.50 2.34 2.78
C HIS A 71 -7.82 2.87 2.23
N THR A 72 -8.22 4.07 2.68
CA THR A 72 -9.16 4.94 1.97
C THR A 72 -8.39 6.12 1.40
N ARG A 73 -8.49 6.35 0.09
CA ARG A 73 -7.75 7.38 -0.62
C ARG A 73 -8.64 8.58 -0.92
N TRP A 74 -8.09 9.77 -0.72
CA TRP A 74 -8.56 11.02 -1.33
C TRP A 74 -7.46 11.50 -2.28
N ALA A 75 -7.76 11.55 -3.57
CA ALA A 75 -6.78 11.81 -4.61
C ALA A 75 -6.05 13.15 -4.42
N THR A 76 -4.73 13.11 -4.44
CA THR A 76 -3.83 14.26 -4.51
C THR A 76 -3.03 14.23 -5.82
N HIS A 77 -2.49 13.06 -6.18
CA HIS A 77 -1.76 12.80 -7.43
C HIS A 77 -2.44 11.66 -8.20
N GLY A 78 -2.75 11.90 -9.47
CA GLY A 78 -3.48 10.96 -10.33
C GLY A 78 -5.00 10.96 -10.10
N ALA A 79 -5.75 10.74 -11.18
CA ALA A 79 -7.21 10.70 -11.14
C ALA A 79 -7.76 9.56 -10.26
N PRO A 80 -9.01 9.65 -9.78
CA PRO A 80 -9.71 8.53 -9.15
C PRO A 80 -9.89 7.38 -10.16
N ALA A 81 -8.97 6.41 -10.12
CA ALA A 81 -8.96 5.24 -10.99
C ALA A 81 -8.36 4.05 -10.24
N SER A 82 -8.73 2.84 -10.62
CA SER A 82 -8.29 1.62 -9.92
C SER A 82 -6.78 1.47 -9.87
N HIS A 83 -6.05 1.86 -10.93
CA HIS A 83 -4.60 1.79 -10.96
C HIS A 83 -3.92 2.80 -10.03
N ASN A 84 -4.61 3.88 -9.65
CA ASN A 84 -4.15 4.88 -8.69
C ASN A 84 -4.61 4.59 -7.26
N ALA A 85 -5.53 3.65 -7.06
CA ALA A 85 -5.98 3.26 -5.73
C ALA A 85 -4.89 2.50 -4.96
N HIS A 86 -4.81 2.76 -3.66
CA HIS A 86 -3.91 2.04 -2.76
C HIS A 86 -4.52 0.70 -2.31
N PRO A 87 -3.70 -0.28 -1.90
CA PRO A 87 -2.23 -0.32 -1.83
C PRO A 87 -1.53 -0.44 -3.19
N HIS A 88 -0.27 0.04 -3.27
CA HIS A 88 0.63 -0.21 -4.39
C HIS A 88 1.56 -1.38 -4.10
N PHE A 89 1.89 -2.14 -5.16
CA PHE A 89 2.83 -3.25 -5.12
C PHE A 89 4.14 -2.87 -5.83
N SER A 90 5.23 -3.53 -5.43
CA SER A 90 6.54 -3.44 -6.06
C SER A 90 7.24 -4.82 -6.03
N PRO A 91 8.03 -5.17 -7.06
CA PRO A 91 8.29 -4.42 -8.29
C PRO A 91 7.14 -4.44 -9.31
N SER A 92 6.25 -5.44 -9.26
CA SER A 92 5.08 -5.58 -10.15
C SER A 92 3.94 -6.31 -9.44
N GLU A 93 2.78 -6.44 -10.09
CA GLU A 93 1.64 -7.20 -9.56
C GLU A 93 1.97 -8.70 -9.42
N GLU A 94 2.62 -9.28 -10.44
CA GLU A 94 2.90 -10.71 -10.50
C GLU A 94 4.03 -11.14 -9.55
N ASN A 95 4.99 -10.26 -9.33
CA ASN A 95 6.18 -10.52 -8.51
C ASN A 95 6.23 -9.64 -7.26
N ALA A 96 5.09 -9.24 -6.74
CA ALA A 96 5.02 -8.34 -5.61
C ALA A 96 5.82 -8.86 -4.39
N ARG A 97 6.79 -8.05 -3.96
CA ARG A 97 7.54 -8.26 -2.73
C ARG A 97 7.13 -7.27 -1.66
N ILE A 98 6.82 -6.04 -2.04
CA ILE A 98 6.42 -4.96 -1.16
C ILE A 98 4.97 -4.56 -1.44
N ALA A 99 4.20 -4.35 -0.38
CA ALA A 99 2.90 -3.69 -0.41
C ALA A 99 2.94 -2.45 0.47
N LEU A 100 2.48 -1.30 -0.06
CA LEU A 100 2.59 -0.02 0.61
C LEU A 100 1.33 0.83 0.43
N VAL A 101 0.93 1.53 1.49
CA VAL A 101 -0.07 2.59 1.51
C VAL A 101 0.54 3.89 2.06
N HIS A 102 0.00 5.02 1.63
CA HIS A 102 0.56 6.33 1.94
C HIS A 102 -0.55 7.36 2.10
N ASN A 103 -0.42 8.19 3.12
CA ASN A 103 -1.15 9.44 3.30
C ASN A 103 -0.16 10.60 3.24
N GLY A 104 -0.47 11.63 2.46
CA GLY A 104 0.35 12.82 2.35
C GLY A 104 0.86 13.07 0.94
N ILE A 105 1.95 13.80 0.83
CA ILE A 105 2.58 14.18 -0.44
C ILE A 105 4.10 14.06 -0.31
N ILE A 106 4.72 13.40 -1.30
CA ILE A 106 6.18 13.35 -1.45
C ILE A 106 6.59 14.38 -2.50
N GLU A 107 7.22 15.45 -2.06
CA GLU A 107 7.58 16.60 -2.90
C GLU A 107 8.64 16.26 -3.96
N ASN A 108 9.58 15.37 -3.65
CA ASN A 108 10.63 14.93 -4.55
C ASN A 108 10.30 13.67 -5.36
N HIS A 109 9.01 13.33 -5.51
CA HIS A 109 8.58 12.11 -6.20
C HIS A 109 9.03 12.04 -7.67
N ASP A 110 9.10 13.16 -8.39
CA ASP A 110 9.50 13.19 -9.80
C ASP A 110 10.98 12.84 -9.99
N GLU A 111 11.84 13.29 -9.07
CA GLU A 111 13.26 12.96 -9.06
C GLU A 111 13.46 11.45 -8.81
N LEU A 112 12.83 10.94 -7.77
CA LEU A 112 12.90 9.52 -7.43
C LEU A 112 12.28 8.63 -8.52
N ARG A 113 11.20 9.06 -9.17
CA ARG A 113 10.58 8.35 -10.30
C ARG A 113 11.57 8.21 -11.47
N ARG A 114 12.26 9.29 -11.83
CA ARG A 114 13.27 9.26 -12.91
C ARG A 114 14.42 8.31 -12.58
N GLU A 115 14.93 8.37 -11.35
CA GLU A 115 15.98 7.46 -10.89
C GLU A 115 15.53 5.99 -10.97
N LEU A 116 14.39 5.66 -10.38
CA LEU A 116 13.86 4.30 -10.34
C LEU A 116 13.52 3.76 -11.74
N THR A 117 13.02 4.62 -12.64
CA THR A 117 12.84 4.27 -14.06
C THR A 117 14.17 3.91 -14.71
N GLY A 118 15.23 4.66 -14.42
CA GLY A 118 16.60 4.37 -14.89
C GLY A 118 17.15 3.04 -14.34
N LEU A 119 16.65 2.58 -13.20
CA LEU A 119 16.97 1.28 -12.59
C LEU A 119 16.06 0.14 -13.07
N GLY A 120 15.15 0.41 -14.01
CA GLY A 120 14.29 -0.59 -14.65
C GLY A 120 12.92 -0.77 -14.01
N TYR A 121 12.51 0.05 -13.03
CA TYR A 121 11.16 -0.01 -12.48
C TYR A 121 10.14 0.55 -13.48
N VAL A 122 9.02 -0.16 -13.63
CA VAL A 122 7.92 0.22 -14.51
C VAL A 122 6.76 0.71 -13.67
N PHE A 123 6.36 1.96 -13.88
CA PHE A 123 5.28 2.60 -13.14
C PHE A 123 3.93 2.35 -13.82
N GLN A 124 2.96 1.88 -13.04
CA GLN A 124 1.58 1.60 -13.47
C GLN A 124 0.61 2.73 -13.10
N SER A 125 1.00 3.58 -12.17
CA SER A 125 0.18 4.67 -11.66
C SER A 125 0.84 6.03 -11.80
N GLN A 126 0.05 7.09 -11.59
CA GLN A 126 0.53 8.46 -11.50
C GLN A 126 0.78 8.91 -10.06
N THR A 127 0.69 7.99 -9.08
CA THR A 127 0.82 8.34 -7.67
C THR A 127 2.27 8.47 -7.22
N ASP A 128 2.53 9.35 -6.29
CA ASP A 128 3.78 9.43 -5.54
C ASP A 128 3.98 8.21 -4.63
N THR A 129 2.89 7.55 -4.26
CA THR A 129 2.93 6.32 -3.44
C THR A 129 3.63 5.16 -4.13
N GLU A 130 3.43 4.95 -5.43
CA GLU A 130 4.13 3.91 -6.17
C GLU A 130 5.64 4.16 -6.21
N VAL A 131 6.04 5.43 -6.24
CA VAL A 131 7.47 5.81 -6.12
C VAL A 131 8.05 5.33 -4.79
N ILE A 132 7.33 5.53 -3.68
CA ILE A 132 7.77 5.05 -2.38
C ILE A 132 7.84 3.52 -2.36
N ALA A 133 6.87 2.82 -2.94
CA ALA A 133 6.85 1.36 -2.98
C ALA A 133 8.08 0.81 -3.74
N HIS A 134 8.41 1.39 -4.89
CA HIS A 134 9.58 1.01 -5.66
C HIS A 134 10.89 1.37 -4.96
N LEU A 135 10.96 2.51 -4.27
CA LEU A 135 12.13 2.89 -3.48
C LEU A 135 12.40 1.90 -2.35
N VAL A 136 11.35 1.50 -1.61
CA VAL A 136 11.47 0.51 -0.53
C VAL A 136 11.91 -0.84 -1.09
N ASP A 137 11.33 -1.26 -2.22
CA ASP A 137 11.73 -2.51 -2.88
C ASP A 137 13.18 -2.49 -3.34
N HIS A 138 13.63 -1.39 -3.93
CA HIS A 138 15.02 -1.20 -4.39
C HIS A 138 16.02 -1.28 -3.24
N LEU A 139 15.69 -0.71 -2.10
CA LEU A 139 16.56 -0.67 -0.93
C LEU A 139 16.49 -1.95 -0.06
N TYR A 140 15.56 -2.87 -0.36
CA TYR A 140 15.32 -4.04 0.46
C TYR A 140 16.48 -5.04 0.40
N THR A 141 17.09 -5.30 1.55
CA THR A 141 18.24 -6.21 1.72
C THR A 141 17.98 -7.35 2.72
N GLY A 142 16.71 -7.58 3.10
CA GLY A 142 16.31 -8.66 4.00
C GLY A 142 15.78 -8.21 5.36
N ASP A 143 15.82 -6.91 5.69
CA ASP A 143 15.15 -6.34 6.86
C ASP A 143 14.31 -5.13 6.45
N LEU A 144 13.00 -5.27 6.56
CA LEU A 144 12.04 -4.24 6.15
C LEU A 144 12.13 -2.99 7.04
N PHE A 145 12.41 -3.14 8.34
CA PHE A 145 12.50 -2.00 9.24
C PHE A 145 13.71 -1.12 8.90
N GLU A 146 14.88 -1.72 8.73
CA GLU A 146 16.08 -1.00 8.30
C GLU A 146 15.89 -0.38 6.91
N THR A 147 15.25 -1.10 6.00
CA THR A 147 14.92 -0.61 4.65
C THR A 147 14.06 0.63 4.72
N VAL A 148 13.00 0.63 5.51
CA VAL A 148 12.12 1.79 5.68
C VAL A 148 12.88 2.97 6.30
N GLN A 149 13.75 2.73 7.28
CA GLN A 149 14.60 3.78 7.84
C GLN A 149 15.52 4.44 6.80
N GLN A 150 16.01 3.67 5.83
CA GLN A 150 16.81 4.21 4.74
C GLN A 150 15.94 4.96 3.72
N ALA A 151 14.79 4.41 3.37
CA ALA A 151 13.85 5.02 2.43
C ALA A 151 13.37 6.39 2.92
N VAL A 152 12.96 6.51 4.19
CA VAL A 152 12.43 7.77 4.74
C VAL A 152 13.45 8.90 4.75
N LYS A 153 14.75 8.59 4.81
CA LYS A 153 15.81 9.61 4.69
C LYS A 153 15.90 10.25 3.30
N ARG A 154 15.32 9.59 2.30
CA ARG A 154 15.29 10.04 0.91
C ARG A 154 13.98 10.73 0.52
N LEU A 155 12.96 10.62 1.35
CA LEU A 155 11.63 11.20 1.10
C LEU A 155 11.55 12.61 1.67
N HIS A 156 11.11 13.57 0.84
CA HIS A 156 10.85 14.94 1.26
C HIS A 156 9.35 15.20 1.23
N GLY A 157 8.81 15.81 2.28
CA GLY A 157 7.40 16.15 2.38
C GLY A 157 6.76 15.73 3.71
N ALA A 158 5.45 15.86 3.79
CA ALA A 158 4.66 15.44 4.94
C ALA A 158 3.87 14.18 4.60
N TYR A 159 4.14 13.08 5.30
CA TYR A 159 3.57 11.79 4.95
C TYR A 159 3.41 10.86 6.15
N ALA A 160 2.57 9.85 5.97
CA ALA A 160 2.53 8.64 6.79
C ALA A 160 2.42 7.42 5.86
N ILE A 161 3.21 6.40 6.10
CA ILE A 161 3.21 5.15 5.34
C ILE A 161 2.96 3.94 6.24
N ALA A 162 2.37 2.89 5.67
CA ALA A 162 2.43 1.55 6.22
C ALA A 162 2.82 0.58 5.10
N VAL A 163 3.72 -0.33 5.42
CA VAL A 163 4.34 -1.24 4.46
C VAL A 163 4.56 -2.61 5.09
N PHE A 164 4.40 -3.67 4.28
CA PHE A 164 4.83 -5.01 4.62
C PHE A 164 5.48 -5.69 3.42
N SER A 165 6.27 -6.74 3.69
CA SER A 165 6.98 -7.51 2.68
C SER A 165 6.47 -8.94 2.63
N ARG A 166 6.49 -9.53 1.43
CA ARG A 166 6.27 -10.97 1.23
C ARG A 166 7.27 -11.82 2.01
N GLU A 167 8.50 -11.35 2.11
CA GLU A 167 9.60 -12.08 2.74
C GLU A 167 9.55 -12.04 4.28
N GLU A 168 8.76 -11.11 4.85
CA GLU A 168 8.60 -10.92 6.29
C GLU A 168 7.12 -10.96 6.69
N PRO A 169 6.47 -12.14 6.64
CA PRO A 169 5.01 -12.28 6.71
C PRO A 169 4.37 -11.90 8.05
N HIS A 170 5.18 -11.61 9.07
CA HIS A 170 4.70 -11.30 10.44
C HIS A 170 5.01 -9.85 10.85
N ARG A 171 5.30 -8.97 9.88
CA ARG A 171 5.71 -7.60 10.17
C ARG A 171 4.97 -6.59 9.29
N VAL A 172 4.46 -5.55 9.92
CA VAL A 172 4.07 -4.28 9.26
C VAL A 172 4.95 -3.19 9.85
N VAL A 173 5.54 -2.37 9.00
CA VAL A 173 6.34 -1.21 9.41
C VAL A 173 5.56 0.05 9.06
N ALA A 174 5.53 1.01 9.97
CA ALA A 174 4.91 2.32 9.74
C ALA A 174 5.91 3.43 10.06
N ALA A 175 5.84 4.52 9.30
CA ALA A 175 6.65 5.71 9.49
C ALA A 175 5.87 6.98 9.14
N ARG A 176 6.26 8.12 9.78
CA ARG A 176 5.75 9.44 9.45
C ARG A 176 6.81 10.51 9.76
#